data_5738cd5bed9777e243d9b04c72e9bca2
#
_entry.id   5738cd5bed9777e243d9b04c72e9bca2
#
_cell.length_a   1.000
_cell.length_b   1.000
_cell.length_c   1.000
_cell.angle_alpha   90.00
_cell.angle_beta   90.00
_cell.angle_gamma   90.00
#
_symmetry.space_group_name_H-M   'P 1'
#
loop_
_entity.id
_entity.type
_entity.pdbx_description
1 polymer ?
#
loop_
_entity_poly.entity_id
_entity_poly.type
_entity_poly.pdbx_seq_one_letter_code
_entity_poly.pdbx_strand_id
1 'polypeptide(L)'
;MSQITKKAKKIQMKTLKLIIITFLLTFCYSTRIFAQEEITFEQALAELEGTKDSLFFISNRIIGPEKWERYAETIKKYATNEQLDSLAFNSKSPSVRLIAFYGLYYKRHDMSVDLCFKMLRDSDKIFICEKYPQPQLHPQTIRRSILDLLNFNIETYSITLSKDSLDIIDSTFIFHEAANGISGFDGIMNRCKGVPKYYDQFQKLFRNGRYETIKYIATYKNPQDIDKVIAALEDYTKYHYDSKKDTKYSFAGLDAIKEYPDEVFVPYLEKLSKKVYNAKRFPWHQRRNYFAAIMAYDNDWAYRLIEQLFEKNKEDERVVLDITRGYVVSDKQERFKPLIDKYSNEEIINKAQIYGSEDLIIKRPWYMFWKRRYVIPK
;
A
#
# COMPACT_ATOMS: atom_id res chain seq x y z
N MET A 1 34.85 16.69 -70.35
CA MET A 1 34.43 16.19 -68.98
C MET A 1 32.94 16.38 -68.85
N SER A 2 32.17 15.30 -68.78
CA SER A 2 30.71 15.34 -69.00
C SER A 2 29.96 16.03 -67.83
N GLN A 3 28.85 16.63 -68.10
CA GLN A 3 27.97 17.28 -67.09
C GLN A 3 27.59 16.33 -65.94
N ILE A 4 27.63 15.03 -66.18
CA ILE A 4 27.33 13.97 -65.19
C ILE A 4 28.39 13.97 -64.06
N THR A 5 29.70 14.10 -64.40
CA THR A 5 30.78 14.11 -63.43
C THR A 5 30.76 15.36 -62.52
N LYS A 6 30.31 16.53 -63.03
CA LYS A 6 30.13 17.75 -62.23
C LYS A 6 28.95 17.61 -61.27
N LYS A 7 27.85 16.96 -61.67
CA LYS A 7 26.67 16.74 -60.85
C LYS A 7 26.96 15.73 -59.70
N ALA A 8 27.66 14.63 -60.00
CA ALA A 8 28.10 13.66 -58.99
C ALA A 8 29.03 14.28 -57.92
N LYS A 9 29.99 15.10 -58.31
CA LYS A 9 30.92 15.79 -57.41
C LYS A 9 30.18 16.80 -56.50
N LYS A 10 29.14 17.46 -57.01
CA LYS A 10 28.29 18.39 -56.23
C LYS A 10 27.43 17.67 -55.22
N ILE A 11 26.93 16.48 -55.52
CA ILE A 11 26.12 15.63 -54.58
C ILE A 11 27.05 15.11 -53.49
N GLN A 12 28.23 14.58 -53.82
CA GLN A 12 29.21 14.08 -52.89
C GLN A 12 29.65 15.16 -51.85
N MET A 13 29.88 16.41 -52.29
CA MET A 13 30.19 17.51 -51.41
C MET A 13 29.03 17.91 -50.48
N LYS A 14 27.79 17.83 -50.93
CA LYS A 14 26.62 18.08 -50.09
C LYS A 14 26.45 17.02 -49.01
N THR A 15 26.65 15.75 -49.38
CA THR A 15 26.57 14.62 -48.44
C THR A 15 27.69 14.69 -47.39
N LEU A 16 28.91 15.03 -47.80
CA LEU A 16 30.05 15.21 -46.86
C LEU A 16 29.80 16.38 -45.90
N LYS A 17 29.27 17.50 -46.37
CA LYS A 17 28.90 18.63 -45.50
C LYS A 17 27.80 18.23 -44.48
N LEU A 18 26.81 17.46 -44.89
CA LEU A 18 25.74 16.98 -44.02
C LEU A 18 26.30 16.07 -42.93
N ILE A 19 27.16 15.13 -43.29
CA ILE A 19 27.84 14.21 -42.35
C ILE A 19 28.67 15.00 -41.31
N ILE A 20 29.45 16.00 -41.77
CA ILE A 20 30.25 16.83 -40.86
C ILE A 20 29.36 17.64 -39.91
N ILE A 21 28.28 18.24 -40.38
CA ILE A 21 27.31 18.96 -39.54
C ILE A 21 26.65 18.04 -38.52
N THR A 22 26.24 16.84 -38.95
CA THR A 22 25.65 15.86 -38.00
C THR A 22 26.65 15.41 -36.99
N PHE A 23 27.91 15.17 -37.38
CA PHE A 23 28.97 14.80 -36.44
C PHE A 23 29.28 15.92 -35.43
N LEU A 24 29.34 17.19 -35.89
CA LEU A 24 29.53 18.34 -35.02
C LEU A 24 28.36 18.55 -34.05
N LEU A 25 27.11 18.35 -34.53
CA LEU A 25 25.93 18.42 -33.68
C LEU A 25 25.92 17.31 -32.63
N THR A 26 26.21 16.05 -33.00
CA THR A 26 26.32 14.93 -32.06
C THR A 26 27.50 15.13 -31.08
N PHE A 27 28.60 15.66 -31.54
CA PHE A 27 29.75 15.97 -30.68
C PHE A 27 29.47 17.12 -29.71
N CYS A 28 28.82 18.21 -30.16
CA CYS A 28 28.33 19.28 -29.28
C CYS A 28 27.27 18.81 -28.29
N TYR A 29 26.41 17.87 -28.69
CA TYR A 29 25.42 17.28 -27.80
C TYR A 29 26.07 16.37 -26.75
N SER A 30 27.04 15.54 -27.16
CA SER A 30 27.79 14.69 -26.22
C SER A 30 28.69 15.53 -25.28
N THR A 31 29.33 16.60 -25.75
CA THR A 31 30.11 17.48 -24.86
C THR A 31 29.24 18.27 -23.88
N ARG A 32 28.01 18.63 -24.24
CA ARG A 32 27.03 19.19 -23.27
C ARG A 32 26.60 18.19 -22.20
N ILE A 33 26.50 16.91 -22.53
CA ILE A 33 26.23 15.84 -21.57
C ILE A 33 27.44 15.61 -20.65
N PHE A 34 28.65 15.78 -21.14
CA PHE A 34 29.90 15.62 -20.34
C PHE A 34 30.31 16.87 -19.55
N ALA A 35 29.77 18.04 -19.88
CA ALA A 35 30.07 19.31 -19.17
C ALA A 35 28.98 19.65 -18.11
N GLN A 36 28.31 18.65 -17.52
CA GLN A 36 27.57 18.92 -16.29
C GLN A 36 28.59 19.25 -15.19
N GLU A 37 28.55 20.49 -14.70
CA GLU A 37 29.33 20.90 -13.55
C GLU A 37 29.22 19.87 -12.44
N GLU A 38 30.37 19.39 -11.97
CA GLU A 38 30.44 18.43 -10.87
C GLU A 38 30.04 19.16 -9.60
N ILE A 39 28.84 18.87 -9.11
CA ILE A 39 28.26 19.49 -7.92
C ILE A 39 29.00 18.93 -6.71
N THR A 40 29.62 19.77 -5.90
CA THR A 40 30.26 19.34 -4.66
C THR A 40 29.18 19.00 -3.59
N PHE A 41 29.60 18.23 -2.59
CA PHE A 41 28.75 17.92 -1.43
C PHE A 41 28.27 19.19 -0.73
N GLU A 42 29.18 20.15 -0.50
CA GLU A 42 28.90 21.42 0.19
C GLU A 42 27.88 22.28 -0.60
N GLN A 43 28.04 22.35 -1.91
CA GLN A 43 27.07 23.05 -2.78
C GLN A 43 25.69 22.39 -2.74
N ALA A 44 25.66 21.06 -2.85
CA ALA A 44 24.40 20.32 -2.79
C ALA A 44 23.69 20.50 -1.44
N LEU A 45 24.45 20.46 -0.34
CA LEU A 45 23.93 20.65 1.00
C LEU A 45 23.39 22.08 1.20
N ALA A 46 24.15 23.10 0.85
CA ALA A 46 23.74 24.50 0.99
C ALA A 46 22.46 24.82 0.21
N GLU A 47 22.36 24.29 -1.01
CA GLU A 47 21.15 24.45 -1.84
C GLU A 47 19.94 23.76 -1.24
N LEU A 48 20.08 22.51 -0.72
CA LEU A 48 18.97 21.78 -0.11
C LEU A 48 18.55 22.36 1.24
N GLU A 49 19.48 22.86 2.06
CA GLU A 49 19.16 23.54 3.32
C GLU A 49 18.51 24.90 3.09
N GLY A 50 18.86 25.58 1.99
CA GLY A 50 18.26 26.86 1.58
C GLY A 50 16.84 26.73 1.03
N THR A 51 16.39 25.53 0.68
CA THR A 51 15.02 25.30 0.23
C THR A 51 14.07 25.29 1.43
N LYS A 52 13.35 26.37 1.63
CA LYS A 52 12.25 26.41 2.59
C LYS A 52 11.14 25.48 2.13
N ASP A 53 11.03 24.31 2.74
CA ASP A 53 9.86 23.40 2.77
C ASP A 53 9.24 22.92 1.45
N SER A 54 10.00 22.97 0.34
CA SER A 54 9.44 22.70 -1.00
C SER A 54 9.94 21.39 -1.63
N LEU A 55 10.61 20.53 -0.90
CA LEU A 55 11.05 19.25 -1.44
C LEU A 55 9.95 18.21 -1.31
N PHE A 56 9.60 17.58 -2.43
CA PHE A 56 8.62 16.52 -2.51
C PHE A 56 9.30 15.18 -2.68
N PHE A 57 8.77 14.17 -2.02
CA PHE A 57 9.31 12.82 -2.06
C PHE A 57 8.32 11.84 -2.68
N ILE A 58 8.82 10.88 -3.47
CA ILE A 58 8.14 9.60 -3.74
C ILE A 58 9.06 8.53 -3.16
N SER A 59 8.62 7.90 -2.08
CA SER A 59 9.50 6.98 -1.35
C SER A 59 10.85 7.65 -1.03
N ASN A 60 11.94 7.09 -1.54
CA ASN A 60 13.30 7.56 -1.29
C ASN A 60 13.84 8.58 -2.33
N ARG A 61 12.98 9.08 -3.22
CA ARG A 61 13.39 10.02 -4.29
C ARG A 61 12.73 11.37 -4.10
N ILE A 62 13.49 12.42 -4.33
CA ILE A 62 12.97 13.78 -4.45
C ILE A 62 12.28 13.91 -5.81
N ILE A 63 11.12 14.55 -5.81
CA ILE A 63 10.42 14.94 -7.02
C ILE A 63 10.48 16.45 -7.13
N GLY A 64 10.86 16.91 -8.29
CA GLY A 64 10.95 18.33 -8.53
C GLY A 64 11.84 18.61 -9.73
N PRO A 65 12.32 19.84 -9.85
CA PRO A 65 13.34 20.15 -10.84
C PRO A 65 14.53 19.17 -10.71
N GLU A 66 15.04 18.72 -11.84
CA GLU A 66 16.14 17.74 -11.94
C GLU A 66 17.35 18.08 -11.02
N LYS A 67 17.58 19.37 -10.79
CA LYS A 67 18.63 19.83 -9.89
C LYS A 67 18.52 19.29 -8.46
N TRP A 68 17.29 19.17 -7.91
CA TRP A 68 17.08 18.70 -6.53
C TRP A 68 17.37 17.21 -6.39
N GLU A 69 16.96 16.40 -7.38
CA GLU A 69 17.31 14.98 -7.42
C GLU A 69 18.84 14.81 -7.49
N ARG A 70 19.50 15.59 -8.33
CA ARG A 70 20.97 15.58 -8.42
C ARG A 70 21.65 15.95 -7.10
N TYR A 71 21.18 16.98 -6.41
CA TYR A 71 21.73 17.37 -5.10
C TYR A 71 21.54 16.26 -4.05
N ALA A 72 20.38 15.65 -3.97
CA ALA A 72 20.13 14.54 -3.07
C ALA A 72 21.03 13.32 -3.39
N GLU A 73 21.18 12.97 -4.66
CA GLU A 73 22.07 11.89 -5.08
C GLU A 73 23.54 12.22 -4.80
N THR A 74 23.94 13.48 -4.95
CA THR A 74 25.30 13.96 -4.59
C THR A 74 25.55 13.75 -3.09
N ILE A 75 24.60 14.15 -2.22
CA ILE A 75 24.74 13.93 -0.77
C ILE A 75 24.84 12.43 -0.46
N LYS A 76 23.92 11.61 -0.98
CA LYS A 76 23.93 10.17 -0.72
C LYS A 76 25.22 9.49 -1.19
N LYS A 77 25.77 9.93 -2.31
CA LYS A 77 26.94 9.31 -2.94
C LYS A 77 28.26 9.74 -2.30
N TYR A 78 28.45 11.04 -2.06
CA TYR A 78 29.73 11.58 -1.71
C TYR A 78 29.94 11.89 -0.23
N ALA A 79 28.84 12.05 0.55
CA ALA A 79 28.97 12.22 1.99
C ALA A 79 29.57 10.97 2.66
N THR A 80 30.43 11.18 3.65
CA THR A 80 30.91 10.08 4.51
C THR A 80 29.76 9.56 5.39
N ASN A 81 29.96 8.40 6.00
CA ASN A 81 28.95 7.86 6.93
C ASN A 81 28.76 8.78 8.14
N GLU A 82 29.83 9.41 8.65
CA GLU A 82 29.79 10.35 9.76
C GLU A 82 29.05 11.64 9.38
N GLN A 83 29.24 12.13 8.17
CA GLN A 83 28.49 13.28 7.65
C GLN A 83 27.02 12.96 7.50
N LEU A 84 26.68 11.79 6.92
CA LEU A 84 25.29 11.35 6.79
C LEU A 84 24.64 11.15 8.15
N ASP A 85 25.33 10.54 9.13
CA ASP A 85 24.82 10.37 10.49
C ASP A 85 24.54 11.73 11.14
N SER A 86 25.49 12.65 11.06
CA SER A 86 25.30 14.01 11.56
C SER A 86 24.11 14.71 10.91
N LEU A 87 23.98 14.64 9.59
CA LEU A 87 22.86 15.28 8.87
C LEU A 87 21.52 14.62 9.20
N ALA A 88 21.45 13.28 9.29
CA ALA A 88 20.21 12.56 9.57
C ALA A 88 19.61 12.91 10.94
N PHE A 89 20.45 13.21 11.92
CA PHE A 89 19.99 13.45 13.29
C PHE A 89 20.07 14.91 13.76
N ASN A 90 20.86 15.76 13.09
CA ASN A 90 21.12 17.12 13.58
C ASN A 90 20.77 18.22 12.57
N SER A 91 20.53 17.93 11.28
CA SER A 91 20.13 18.98 10.33
C SER A 91 18.80 19.62 10.73
N LYS A 92 18.70 20.93 10.61
CA LYS A 92 17.45 21.68 10.84
C LYS A 92 16.41 21.41 9.76
N SER A 93 16.83 20.99 8.57
CA SER A 93 15.95 20.69 7.45
C SER A 93 15.43 19.26 7.53
N PRO A 94 14.11 19.04 7.69
CA PRO A 94 13.51 17.70 7.67
C PRO A 94 13.83 16.92 6.40
N SER A 95 13.85 17.62 5.25
CA SER A 95 14.18 17.01 3.97
C SER A 95 15.63 16.51 3.91
N VAL A 96 16.57 17.31 4.41
CA VAL A 96 17.99 16.90 4.48
C VAL A 96 18.17 15.72 5.42
N ARG A 97 17.47 15.70 6.58
CA ARG A 97 17.51 14.54 7.50
C ARG A 97 17.05 13.26 6.79
N LEU A 98 15.95 13.32 6.05
CA LEU A 98 15.43 12.15 5.34
C LEU A 98 16.35 11.70 4.20
N ILE A 99 16.94 12.64 3.44
CA ILE A 99 17.92 12.33 2.39
C ILE A 99 19.15 11.62 3.00
N ALA A 100 19.68 12.17 4.08
CA ALA A 100 20.85 11.62 4.76
C ALA A 100 20.54 10.23 5.36
N PHE A 101 19.35 10.06 5.97
CA PHE A 101 18.89 8.77 6.44
C PHE A 101 18.86 7.73 5.29
N TYR A 102 18.29 8.05 4.13
CA TYR A 102 18.29 7.12 3.00
C TYR A 102 19.71 6.84 2.50
N GLY A 103 20.60 7.83 2.54
CA GLY A 103 22.02 7.64 2.22
C GLY A 103 22.68 6.60 3.12
N LEU A 104 22.46 6.69 4.44
CA LEU A 104 22.95 5.71 5.41
C LEU A 104 22.30 4.35 5.23
N TYR A 105 20.98 4.32 5.08
CA TYR A 105 20.19 3.10 4.94
C TYR A 105 20.69 2.24 3.77
N TYR A 106 21.04 2.85 2.64
CA TYR A 106 21.55 2.11 1.48
C TYR A 106 23.03 1.76 1.59
N LYS A 107 23.84 2.51 2.35
CA LYS A 107 25.27 2.22 2.54
C LYS A 107 25.54 1.19 3.65
N ARG A 108 24.68 1.09 4.64
CA ARG A 108 24.87 0.30 5.87
C ARG A 108 23.74 -0.70 6.06
N HIS A 109 23.68 -1.72 5.21
CA HIS A 109 22.64 -2.75 5.26
C HIS A 109 22.54 -3.48 6.61
N ASP A 110 23.65 -3.64 7.31
CA ASP A 110 23.75 -4.32 8.61
C ASP A 110 23.14 -3.53 9.79
N MET A 111 23.07 -2.20 9.67
CA MET A 111 22.58 -1.31 10.73
C MET A 111 21.25 -0.61 10.37
N SER A 112 20.63 -0.99 9.27
CA SER A 112 19.44 -0.31 8.74
C SER A 112 18.25 -0.26 9.73
N VAL A 113 18.07 -1.31 10.51
CA VAL A 113 16.98 -1.41 11.49
C VAL A 113 17.20 -0.45 12.66
N ASP A 114 18.40 -0.39 13.24
CA ASP A 114 18.72 0.51 14.35
C ASP A 114 18.60 1.98 13.94
N LEU A 115 19.03 2.31 12.72
CA LEU A 115 18.83 3.64 12.14
C LEU A 115 17.35 4.00 12.04
N CYS A 116 16.50 3.08 11.58
CA CYS A 116 15.07 3.28 11.54
C CYS A 116 14.50 3.59 12.93
N PHE A 117 14.89 2.81 13.95
CA PHE A 117 14.42 3.04 15.34
C PHE A 117 14.82 4.42 15.89
N LYS A 118 16.02 4.90 15.61
CA LYS A 118 16.44 6.25 15.96
C LYS A 118 15.56 7.32 15.30
N MET A 119 15.25 7.14 14.02
CA MET A 119 14.42 8.08 13.24
C MET A 119 12.93 8.05 13.59
N LEU A 120 12.42 7.01 14.25
CA LEU A 120 11.02 6.95 14.72
C LEU A 120 10.64 8.08 15.70
N ARG A 121 11.60 8.78 16.26
CA ARG A 121 11.36 9.95 17.12
C ARG A 121 11.08 11.24 16.34
N ASP A 122 11.43 11.27 15.06
CA ASP A 122 11.30 12.47 14.23
C ASP A 122 9.85 12.65 13.75
N SER A 123 9.20 13.66 14.30
CA SER A 123 7.80 14.01 14.01
C SER A 123 7.67 15.18 13.02
N ASP A 124 8.77 15.71 12.50
CA ASP A 124 8.76 16.82 11.57
C ASP A 124 8.10 16.41 10.25
N LYS A 125 7.45 17.37 9.63
CA LYS A 125 6.67 17.14 8.42
C LYS A 125 7.52 17.33 7.17
N ILE A 126 7.27 16.46 6.22
CA ILE A 126 7.75 16.50 4.84
C ILE A 126 6.56 16.39 3.91
N PHE A 127 6.74 16.69 2.63
CA PHE A 127 5.71 16.48 1.62
C PHE A 127 5.99 15.22 0.81
N ILE A 128 5.02 14.31 0.78
CA ILE A 128 5.03 13.11 -0.04
C ILE A 128 4.09 13.33 -1.23
N CYS A 129 4.54 12.92 -2.40
CA CYS A 129 3.73 12.91 -3.62
C CYS A 129 3.26 11.49 -3.91
N GLU A 130 1.96 11.27 -3.88
CA GLU A 130 1.37 10.03 -4.37
C GLU A 130 1.02 10.16 -5.85
N LYS A 131 1.48 9.21 -6.66
CA LYS A 131 1.35 9.28 -8.13
C LYS A 131 0.00 8.83 -8.68
N TYR A 132 -0.89 8.27 -7.88
CA TYR A 132 -2.06 7.61 -8.44
C TYR A 132 -3.37 8.04 -7.77
N PRO A 133 -4.44 8.28 -8.53
CA PRO A 133 -4.54 8.41 -10.00
C PRO A 133 -4.03 9.75 -10.54
N GLN A 134 -3.90 10.77 -9.69
CA GLN A 134 -3.31 12.07 -9.98
C GLN A 134 -2.29 12.40 -8.90
N PRO A 135 -1.21 13.13 -9.24
CA PRO A 135 -0.23 13.55 -8.25
C PRO A 135 -0.91 14.36 -7.14
N GLN A 136 -0.89 13.83 -5.93
CA GLN A 136 -1.39 14.53 -4.74
C GLN A 136 -0.24 14.70 -3.76
N LEU A 137 -0.11 15.90 -3.23
CA LEU A 137 0.87 16.24 -2.21
C LEU A 137 0.21 16.13 -0.84
N HIS A 138 0.77 15.30 0.03
CA HIS A 138 0.33 15.22 1.40
C HIS A 138 1.45 15.54 2.36
N PRO A 139 1.18 16.32 3.41
CA PRO A 139 2.11 16.41 4.53
C PRO A 139 2.14 15.06 5.25
N GLN A 140 3.35 14.54 5.46
CA GLN A 140 3.60 13.30 6.19
C GLN A 140 4.76 13.53 7.16
N THR A 141 4.76 12.85 8.31
CA THR A 141 5.90 12.92 9.22
C THR A 141 7.05 12.05 8.70
N ILE A 142 8.29 12.41 9.05
CA ILE A 142 9.46 11.55 8.80
C ILE A 142 9.23 10.19 9.46
N ARG A 143 8.75 10.17 10.71
CA ARG A 143 8.34 8.95 11.42
C ARG A 143 7.45 8.04 10.58
N ARG A 144 6.43 8.58 9.95
CA ARG A 144 5.51 7.82 9.09
C ARG A 144 6.25 7.17 7.90
N SER A 145 7.15 7.92 7.25
CA SER A 145 7.97 7.40 6.14
C SER A 145 8.88 6.25 6.60
N ILE A 146 9.41 6.33 7.81
CA ILE A 146 10.24 5.28 8.40
C ILE A 146 9.39 4.04 8.75
N LEU A 147 8.19 4.23 9.28
CA LEU A 147 7.25 3.14 9.55
C LEU A 147 6.82 2.42 8.28
N ASP A 148 6.54 3.17 7.19
CA ASP A 148 6.26 2.60 5.87
C ASP A 148 7.41 1.71 5.39
N LEU A 149 8.66 2.20 5.54
CA LEU A 149 9.86 1.45 5.16
C LEU A 149 10.04 0.18 6.00
N LEU A 150 9.88 0.27 7.32
CA LEU A 150 9.99 -0.88 8.23
C LEU A 150 8.89 -1.91 7.95
N ASN A 151 7.64 -1.47 7.81
CA ASN A 151 6.53 -2.37 7.51
C ASN A 151 6.74 -3.09 6.18
N PHE A 152 7.16 -2.37 5.13
CA PHE A 152 7.50 -2.94 3.84
C PHE A 152 8.60 -4.01 3.96
N ASN A 153 9.66 -3.73 4.72
CA ASN A 153 10.77 -4.67 4.88
C ASN A 153 10.37 -5.93 5.67
N ILE A 154 9.56 -5.77 6.72
CA ILE A 154 9.04 -6.90 7.51
C ILE A 154 8.17 -7.81 6.62
N GLU A 155 7.25 -7.22 5.86
CA GLU A 155 6.30 -7.96 5.04
C GLU A 155 6.96 -8.58 3.79
N THR A 156 7.83 -7.83 3.12
CA THR A 156 8.39 -8.22 1.82
C THR A 156 9.61 -9.11 1.95
N TYR A 157 10.50 -8.78 2.89
CA TYR A 157 11.78 -9.50 3.07
C TYR A 157 11.78 -10.46 4.25
N SER A 158 10.63 -10.58 4.95
CA SER A 158 10.49 -11.48 6.12
C SER A 158 11.58 -11.22 7.17
N ILE A 159 11.93 -9.95 7.40
CA ILE A 159 12.89 -9.58 8.44
C ILE A 159 12.32 -9.96 9.80
N THR A 160 13.03 -10.82 10.52
CA THR A 160 12.64 -11.21 11.87
C THR A 160 13.15 -10.18 12.88
N LEU A 161 12.24 -9.50 13.53
CA LEU A 161 12.52 -8.58 14.62
C LEU A 161 12.19 -9.21 15.98
N SER A 162 12.85 -8.74 17.04
CA SER A 162 12.46 -9.11 18.40
C SER A 162 11.03 -8.65 18.71
N LYS A 163 10.38 -9.30 19.66
CA LYS A 163 9.05 -8.89 20.15
C LYS A 163 9.04 -7.44 20.63
N ASP A 164 10.08 -7.02 21.32
CA ASP A 164 10.20 -5.64 21.83
C ASP A 164 10.33 -4.63 20.68
N SER A 165 11.11 -4.97 19.65
CA SER A 165 11.23 -4.15 18.46
C SER A 165 9.89 -3.99 17.73
N LEU A 166 9.14 -5.09 17.56
CA LEU A 166 7.79 -5.04 16.96
C LEU A 166 6.85 -4.21 17.81
N ASP A 167 6.91 -4.33 19.16
CA ASP A 167 6.09 -3.56 20.07
C ASP A 167 6.36 -2.05 20.00
N ILE A 168 7.61 -1.64 19.82
CA ILE A 168 7.99 -0.24 19.58
C ILE A 168 7.38 0.27 18.27
N ILE A 169 7.49 -0.49 17.18
CA ILE A 169 6.92 -0.13 15.86
C ILE A 169 5.40 0.01 15.97
N ASP A 170 4.74 -1.00 16.52
CA ASP A 170 3.29 -1.07 16.66
C ASP A 170 2.75 0.06 17.54
N SER A 171 3.37 0.29 18.70
CA SER A 171 3.02 1.39 19.61
C SER A 171 3.25 2.75 18.95
N THR A 172 4.37 2.93 18.28
CA THR A 172 4.68 4.19 17.60
C THR A 172 3.63 4.49 16.53
N PHE A 173 3.26 3.49 15.73
CA PHE A 173 2.23 3.67 14.72
C PHE A 173 0.86 4.00 15.33
N ILE A 174 0.39 3.15 16.25
CA ILE A 174 -0.97 3.26 16.83
C ILE A 174 -1.17 4.57 17.58
N PHE A 175 -0.18 5.01 18.36
CA PHE A 175 -0.33 6.21 19.20
C PHE A 175 -0.04 7.53 18.48
N HIS A 176 0.77 7.50 17.40
CA HIS A 176 1.24 8.75 16.78
C HIS A 176 0.81 8.92 15.33
N GLU A 177 0.67 7.83 14.56
CA GLU A 177 0.48 7.94 13.11
C GLU A 177 -0.86 7.41 12.60
N ALA A 178 -1.53 6.51 13.32
CA ALA A 178 -2.78 5.90 12.87
C ALA A 178 -3.91 6.90 12.65
N ALA A 179 -3.90 8.05 13.34
CA ALA A 179 -4.85 9.14 13.13
C ALA A 179 -4.75 9.74 11.71
N ASN A 180 -3.57 9.69 11.08
CA ASN A 180 -3.32 10.17 9.72
C ASN A 180 -3.78 9.15 8.64
N GLY A 181 -4.15 7.93 9.04
CA GLY A 181 -4.62 6.84 8.17
C GLY A 181 -3.97 5.52 8.54
N ILE A 182 -4.71 4.43 8.34
CA ILE A 182 -4.25 3.06 8.66
C ILE A 182 -4.00 2.20 7.43
N SER A 183 -4.39 2.68 6.25
CA SER A 183 -4.17 1.96 4.98
C SER A 183 -2.67 1.72 4.74
N GLY A 184 -2.34 0.51 4.30
CA GLY A 184 -0.95 0.08 4.07
C GLY A 184 -0.21 -0.41 5.30
N PHE A 185 -0.86 -0.44 6.48
CA PHE A 185 -0.27 -0.90 7.75
C PHE A 185 -1.01 -2.12 8.33
N ASP A 186 -1.59 -2.95 7.45
CA ASP A 186 -2.37 -4.11 7.88
C ASP A 186 -1.56 -5.08 8.74
N GLY A 187 -0.27 -5.25 8.47
CA GLY A 187 0.62 -6.07 9.29
C GLY A 187 0.73 -5.57 10.74
N ILE A 188 0.94 -4.26 10.93
CA ILE A 188 0.97 -3.62 12.25
C ILE A 188 -0.41 -3.75 12.92
N MET A 189 -1.46 -3.39 12.20
CA MET A 189 -2.81 -3.42 12.73
C MET A 189 -3.24 -4.83 13.15
N ASN A 190 -2.85 -5.86 12.39
CA ASN A 190 -3.13 -7.25 12.72
C ASN A 190 -2.40 -7.73 13.99
N ARG A 191 -1.15 -7.30 14.20
CA ARG A 191 -0.42 -7.60 15.45
C ARG A 191 -1.02 -6.92 16.67
N CYS A 192 -1.71 -5.79 16.49
CA CYS A 192 -2.36 -5.04 17.55
C CYS A 192 -3.76 -5.58 17.94
N LYS A 193 -4.34 -6.50 17.17
CA LYS A 193 -5.65 -7.10 17.42
C LYS A 193 -5.71 -7.75 18.81
N GLY A 194 -6.75 -7.41 19.60
CA GLY A 194 -6.99 -8.00 20.90
C GLY A 194 -5.94 -7.68 21.97
N VAL A 195 -4.95 -6.83 21.69
CA VAL A 195 -3.93 -6.43 22.65
C VAL A 195 -4.47 -5.32 23.56
N PRO A 196 -4.65 -5.56 24.88
CA PRO A 196 -5.42 -4.67 25.76
C PRO A 196 -4.98 -3.20 25.75
N LYS A 197 -3.67 -2.94 25.67
CA LYS A 197 -3.12 -1.57 25.71
C LYS A 197 -3.55 -0.68 24.53
N TYR A 198 -4.06 -1.26 23.42
CA TYR A 198 -4.47 -0.51 22.23
C TYR A 198 -5.97 -0.25 22.14
N TYR A 199 -6.79 -0.86 23.01
CA TYR A 199 -8.25 -0.73 22.96
C TYR A 199 -8.73 0.71 22.98
N ASP A 200 -8.31 1.48 24.00
CA ASP A 200 -8.72 2.88 24.15
C ASP A 200 -8.28 3.75 22.98
N GLN A 201 -7.11 3.45 22.40
CA GLN A 201 -6.63 4.18 21.23
C GLN A 201 -7.46 3.85 19.98
N PHE A 202 -7.87 2.59 19.78
CA PHE A 202 -8.80 2.24 18.69
C PHE A 202 -10.14 2.93 18.88
N GLN A 203 -10.68 2.99 20.08
CA GLN A 203 -11.89 3.75 20.41
C GLN A 203 -11.72 5.25 20.11
N LYS A 204 -10.58 5.83 20.43
CA LYS A 204 -10.26 7.23 20.10
C LYS A 204 -10.20 7.46 18.61
N LEU A 205 -9.51 6.58 17.87
CA LEU A 205 -9.42 6.66 16.40
C LEU A 205 -10.82 6.58 15.75
N PHE A 206 -11.67 5.66 16.22
CA PHE A 206 -13.04 5.52 15.75
C PHE A 206 -13.86 6.80 15.98
N ARG A 207 -13.81 7.37 17.20
CA ARG A 207 -14.50 8.64 17.51
C ARG A 207 -14.00 9.79 16.65
N ASN A 208 -12.75 9.78 16.24
CA ASN A 208 -12.13 10.78 15.36
C ASN A 208 -12.37 10.51 13.87
N GLY A 209 -13.30 9.61 13.52
CA GLY A 209 -13.72 9.37 12.15
C GLY A 209 -12.94 8.28 11.40
N ARG A 210 -12.04 7.55 12.07
CA ARG A 210 -11.40 6.35 11.50
C ARG A 210 -12.29 5.13 11.70
N TYR A 211 -13.42 5.14 11.01
CA TYR A 211 -14.46 4.13 11.21
C TYR A 211 -14.05 2.72 10.80
N GLU A 212 -13.05 2.58 9.95
CA GLU A 212 -12.42 1.31 9.59
C GLU A 212 -11.81 0.59 10.79
N THR A 213 -11.55 1.30 11.89
CA THR A 213 -11.03 0.70 13.13
C THR A 213 -12.05 -0.18 13.86
N ILE A 214 -13.32 -0.16 13.48
CA ILE A 214 -14.36 -1.01 14.09
C ILE A 214 -14.01 -2.51 14.02
N LYS A 215 -13.36 -2.96 12.94
CA LYS A 215 -12.90 -4.36 12.82
C LYS A 215 -11.86 -4.74 13.90
N TYR A 216 -11.02 -3.79 14.32
CA TYR A 216 -10.03 -4.00 15.39
C TYR A 216 -10.65 -3.89 16.77
N ILE A 217 -11.61 -2.98 16.96
CA ILE A 217 -12.40 -2.87 18.19
C ILE A 217 -13.15 -4.18 18.46
N ALA A 218 -13.74 -4.78 17.44
CA ALA A 218 -14.49 -6.05 17.56
C ALA A 218 -13.62 -7.22 18.07
N THR A 219 -12.30 -7.19 17.86
CA THR A 219 -11.40 -8.26 18.35
C THR A 219 -11.36 -8.37 19.88
N TYR A 220 -11.77 -7.32 20.58
CA TYR A 220 -11.87 -7.33 22.07
C TYR A 220 -13.17 -7.96 22.58
N LYS A 221 -14.12 -8.25 21.71
CA LYS A 221 -15.42 -8.90 22.01
C LYS A 221 -16.14 -8.22 23.16
N ASN A 222 -16.05 -6.89 23.23
CA ASN A 222 -16.70 -6.11 24.28
C ASN A 222 -18.17 -5.86 23.91
N PRO A 223 -19.16 -6.33 24.72
CA PRO A 223 -20.58 -6.10 24.44
C PRO A 223 -20.96 -4.62 24.28
N GLN A 224 -20.24 -3.70 24.88
CA GLN A 224 -20.46 -2.25 24.75
C GLN A 224 -20.18 -1.71 23.33
N ASP A 225 -19.54 -2.51 22.46
CA ASP A 225 -19.24 -2.13 21.10
C ASP A 225 -20.25 -2.68 20.07
N ILE A 226 -21.20 -3.49 20.50
CA ILE A 226 -22.23 -4.10 19.63
C ILE A 226 -22.98 -3.02 18.84
N ASP A 227 -23.44 -1.95 19.47
CA ASP A 227 -24.15 -0.85 18.81
C ASP A 227 -23.32 -0.18 17.70
N LYS A 228 -22.01 -0.10 17.87
CA LYS A 228 -21.11 0.44 16.85
C LYS A 228 -21.02 -0.48 15.63
N VAL A 229 -20.98 -1.79 15.85
CA VAL A 229 -20.98 -2.79 14.76
C VAL A 229 -22.32 -2.76 14.04
N ILE A 230 -23.44 -2.68 14.78
CA ILE A 230 -24.78 -2.54 14.20
C ILE A 230 -24.87 -1.29 13.33
N ALA A 231 -24.41 -0.15 13.82
CA ALA A 231 -24.40 1.10 13.05
C ALA A 231 -23.57 0.99 11.76
N ALA A 232 -22.45 0.26 11.81
CA ALA A 232 -21.64 0.00 10.61
C ALA A 232 -22.37 -0.91 9.59
N LEU A 233 -23.10 -1.92 10.06
CA LEU A 233 -23.91 -2.80 9.20
C LEU A 233 -25.12 -2.07 8.61
N GLU A 234 -25.77 -1.21 9.36
CA GLU A 234 -26.88 -0.40 8.86
C GLU A 234 -26.43 0.60 7.81
N ASP A 235 -25.28 1.25 7.99
CA ASP A 235 -24.69 2.13 6.99
C ASP A 235 -24.39 1.36 5.71
N TYR A 236 -23.82 0.17 5.83
CA TYR A 236 -23.58 -0.73 4.72
C TYR A 236 -24.87 -1.15 4.00
N THR A 237 -25.99 -1.37 4.72
CA THR A 237 -27.28 -1.71 4.08
C THR A 237 -27.86 -0.55 3.27
N LYS A 238 -27.46 0.68 3.54
CA LYS A 238 -27.89 1.88 2.81
C LYS A 238 -27.02 2.18 1.59
N TYR A 239 -25.91 1.46 1.44
CA TYR A 239 -24.98 1.65 0.33
C TYR A 239 -25.66 1.39 -1.02
N HIS A 240 -25.57 2.36 -1.91
CA HIS A 240 -25.96 2.24 -3.31
C HIS A 240 -24.73 2.51 -4.17
N TYR A 241 -24.35 1.53 -4.99
CA TYR A 241 -23.18 1.62 -5.88
C TYR A 241 -23.16 2.88 -6.76
N ASP A 242 -24.35 3.38 -7.15
CA ASP A 242 -24.49 4.59 -7.96
C ASP A 242 -24.43 5.89 -7.15
N SER A 243 -24.41 5.82 -5.83
CA SER A 243 -24.24 7.02 -5.00
C SER A 243 -22.74 7.32 -4.87
N LYS A 244 -22.31 8.50 -5.33
CA LYS A 244 -20.96 9.04 -5.06
C LYS A 244 -20.72 9.32 -3.57
N LYS A 245 -21.62 8.88 -2.69
CA LYS A 245 -21.49 8.98 -1.25
C LYS A 245 -20.73 7.76 -0.77
N ASP A 246 -19.50 8.01 -0.33
CA ASP A 246 -18.74 7.01 0.41
C ASP A 246 -19.54 6.58 1.64
N THR A 247 -19.62 5.28 1.88
CA THR A 247 -20.18 4.79 3.14
C THR A 247 -19.25 5.18 4.28
N LYS A 248 -19.82 5.71 5.35
CA LYS A 248 -19.08 6.18 6.51
C LYS A 248 -18.16 5.11 7.10
N TYR A 249 -18.61 3.86 7.12
CA TYR A 249 -17.89 2.72 7.70
C TYR A 249 -17.21 1.84 6.66
N SER A 250 -17.31 2.18 5.36
CA SER A 250 -16.86 1.30 4.29
C SER A 250 -17.38 -0.14 4.49
N PHE A 251 -16.53 -1.16 4.47
CA PHE A 251 -16.92 -2.56 4.68
C PHE A 251 -16.50 -3.11 6.04
N ALA A 252 -15.99 -2.25 6.91
CA ALA A 252 -15.43 -2.65 8.19
C ALA A 252 -16.45 -3.30 9.14
N GLY A 253 -17.76 -3.07 8.94
CA GLY A 253 -18.81 -3.75 9.69
C GLY A 253 -18.83 -5.27 9.48
N LEU A 254 -18.67 -5.76 8.23
CA LEU A 254 -18.56 -7.19 7.94
C LEU A 254 -17.27 -7.80 8.47
N ASP A 255 -16.16 -7.06 8.39
CA ASP A 255 -14.90 -7.49 8.98
C ASP A 255 -14.97 -7.54 10.50
N ALA A 256 -15.72 -6.63 11.14
CA ALA A 256 -15.96 -6.67 12.58
C ALA A 256 -16.72 -7.93 13.02
N ILE A 257 -17.72 -8.38 12.24
CA ILE A 257 -18.45 -9.62 12.52
C ILE A 257 -17.53 -10.85 12.42
N LYS A 258 -16.60 -10.88 11.48
CA LYS A 258 -15.63 -12.00 11.40
C LYS A 258 -14.81 -12.13 12.68
N GLU A 259 -14.47 -11.03 13.32
CA GLU A 259 -13.70 -11.02 14.57
C GLU A 259 -14.59 -11.27 15.81
N TYR A 260 -15.85 -10.85 15.74
CA TYR A 260 -16.82 -10.99 16.83
C TYR A 260 -18.19 -11.41 16.27
N PRO A 261 -18.38 -12.71 15.92
CA PRO A 261 -19.70 -13.23 15.53
C PRO A 261 -20.61 -13.33 16.76
N ASP A 262 -21.67 -12.52 16.79
CA ASP A 262 -22.68 -12.51 17.85
C ASP A 262 -24.05 -12.66 17.24
N GLU A 263 -24.96 -13.41 17.91
CA GLU A 263 -26.31 -13.70 17.40
C GLU A 263 -27.14 -12.43 17.15
N VAL A 264 -26.84 -11.34 17.85
CA VAL A 264 -27.49 -10.05 17.64
C VAL A 264 -27.32 -9.51 16.21
N PHE A 265 -26.26 -9.91 15.50
CA PHE A 265 -26.03 -9.46 14.11
C PHE A 265 -26.72 -10.32 13.05
N VAL A 266 -27.23 -11.50 13.41
CA VAL A 266 -27.90 -12.43 12.48
C VAL A 266 -29.01 -11.76 11.67
N PRO A 267 -29.97 -11.01 12.27
CA PRO A 267 -31.02 -10.34 11.52
C PRO A 267 -30.51 -9.35 10.46
N TYR A 268 -29.37 -8.71 10.72
CA TYR A 268 -28.74 -7.78 9.77
C TYR A 268 -28.08 -8.52 8.60
N LEU A 269 -27.44 -9.66 8.86
CA LEU A 269 -26.87 -10.52 7.81
C LEU A 269 -27.96 -11.13 6.93
N GLU A 270 -29.08 -11.58 7.50
CA GLU A 270 -30.23 -12.07 6.74
C GLU A 270 -30.87 -10.97 5.88
N LYS A 271 -30.99 -9.77 6.40
CA LYS A 271 -31.44 -8.61 5.62
C LYS A 271 -30.51 -8.28 4.47
N LEU A 272 -29.20 -8.39 4.69
CA LEU A 272 -28.17 -8.19 3.67
C LEU A 272 -28.22 -9.27 2.59
N SER A 273 -28.58 -10.53 2.92
CA SER A 273 -28.66 -11.61 1.94
C SER A 273 -29.52 -11.24 0.73
N LYS A 274 -30.65 -10.58 0.96
CA LYS A 274 -31.58 -10.13 -0.09
C LYS A 274 -30.97 -9.11 -1.05
N LYS A 275 -29.94 -8.38 -0.62
CA LYS A 275 -29.25 -7.34 -1.41
C LYS A 275 -28.01 -7.87 -2.12
N VAL A 276 -27.26 -8.75 -1.47
CA VAL A 276 -26.02 -9.34 -1.97
C VAL A 276 -26.24 -10.10 -3.28
N TYR A 277 -27.43 -10.70 -3.46
CA TYR A 277 -27.82 -11.41 -4.68
C TYR A 277 -28.15 -10.51 -5.88
N ASN A 278 -28.36 -9.23 -5.68
CA ASN A 278 -28.55 -8.33 -6.79
C ASN A 278 -27.17 -7.99 -7.39
N ALA A 279 -26.56 -8.99 -8.03
CA ALA A 279 -25.16 -9.04 -8.45
C ALA A 279 -24.65 -7.87 -9.29
N LYS A 280 -25.54 -7.13 -9.95
CA LYS A 280 -25.18 -5.94 -10.73
C LYS A 280 -24.74 -4.75 -9.88
N ARG A 281 -25.05 -4.74 -8.57
CA ARG A 281 -24.86 -3.60 -7.67
C ARG A 281 -23.88 -3.83 -6.53
N PHE A 282 -23.39 -5.06 -6.38
CA PHE A 282 -22.52 -5.42 -5.27
C PHE A 282 -21.15 -5.86 -5.77
N PRO A 283 -20.06 -5.12 -5.49
CA PRO A 283 -18.70 -5.52 -5.86
C PRO A 283 -18.34 -6.89 -5.27
N TRP A 284 -17.55 -7.67 -6.00
CA TRP A 284 -17.20 -9.04 -5.64
C TRP A 284 -16.49 -9.16 -4.26
N HIS A 285 -15.62 -8.19 -3.92
CA HIS A 285 -14.92 -8.18 -2.64
C HIS A 285 -15.86 -7.99 -1.44
N GLN A 286 -16.97 -7.30 -1.64
CA GLN A 286 -18.02 -7.13 -0.62
C GLN A 286 -18.81 -8.41 -0.42
N ARG A 287 -19.12 -9.13 -1.50
CA ARG A 287 -19.80 -10.44 -1.41
C ARG A 287 -18.89 -11.44 -0.71
N ARG A 288 -17.60 -11.48 -1.04
CA ARG A 288 -16.61 -12.30 -0.33
C ARG A 288 -16.63 -12.04 1.18
N ASN A 289 -16.56 -10.77 1.59
CA ASN A 289 -16.56 -10.43 3.03
C ASN A 289 -17.88 -10.76 3.71
N TYR A 290 -19.01 -10.64 3.02
CA TYR A 290 -20.31 -11.05 3.53
C TYR A 290 -20.36 -12.58 3.80
N PHE A 291 -19.93 -13.40 2.85
CA PHE A 291 -19.91 -14.85 3.05
C PHE A 291 -18.92 -15.26 4.14
N ALA A 292 -17.75 -14.63 4.19
CA ALA A 292 -16.78 -14.87 5.27
C ALA A 292 -17.36 -14.49 6.65
N ALA A 293 -18.13 -13.40 6.75
CA ALA A 293 -18.79 -12.98 7.99
C ALA A 293 -19.85 -14.00 8.45
N ILE A 294 -20.61 -14.61 7.53
CA ILE A 294 -21.54 -15.70 7.87
C ILE A 294 -20.76 -16.93 8.36
N MET A 295 -19.73 -17.33 7.64
CA MET A 295 -18.94 -18.53 7.99
C MET A 295 -18.21 -18.39 9.33
N ALA A 296 -17.97 -17.16 9.79
CA ALA A 296 -17.35 -16.92 11.10
C ALA A 296 -18.19 -17.41 12.27
N TYR A 297 -19.51 -17.60 12.11
CA TYR A 297 -20.36 -18.14 13.17
C TYR A 297 -20.11 -19.63 13.45
N ASP A 298 -19.60 -20.38 12.51
CA ASP A 298 -19.24 -21.79 12.70
C ASP A 298 -20.34 -22.64 13.35
N ASN A 299 -21.60 -22.39 13.02
CA ASN A 299 -22.76 -23.04 13.58
C ASN A 299 -23.73 -23.53 12.50
N ASP A 300 -24.81 -24.23 12.91
CA ASP A 300 -25.77 -24.82 11.99
C ASP A 300 -26.63 -23.79 11.23
N TRP A 301 -26.84 -22.61 11.80
CA TRP A 301 -27.51 -21.52 11.11
C TRP A 301 -26.65 -21.07 9.91
N ALA A 302 -25.38 -20.80 10.12
CA ALA A 302 -24.46 -20.37 9.08
C ALA A 302 -24.30 -21.43 7.98
N TYR A 303 -24.16 -22.71 8.38
CA TYR A 303 -24.06 -23.83 7.45
C TYR A 303 -25.29 -23.90 6.55
N ARG A 304 -26.50 -23.92 7.15
CA ARG A 304 -27.78 -23.98 6.39
C ARG A 304 -27.97 -22.77 5.49
N LEU A 305 -27.62 -21.59 5.93
CA LEU A 305 -27.69 -20.39 5.11
C LEU A 305 -26.79 -20.49 3.89
N ILE A 306 -25.53 -20.88 4.06
CA ILE A 306 -24.56 -21.04 2.95
C ILE A 306 -25.03 -22.15 1.99
N GLU A 307 -25.55 -23.27 2.50
CA GLU A 307 -26.10 -24.35 1.67
C GLU A 307 -27.28 -23.86 0.82
N GLN A 308 -28.27 -23.17 1.43
CA GLN A 308 -29.41 -22.58 0.71
C GLN A 308 -28.94 -21.60 -0.38
N LEU A 309 -27.87 -20.87 -0.12
CA LEU A 309 -27.29 -19.93 -1.05
C LEU A 309 -26.64 -20.62 -2.25
N PHE A 310 -25.95 -21.71 -2.03
CA PHE A 310 -25.44 -22.55 -3.11
C PHE A 310 -26.56 -23.16 -3.92
N GLU A 311 -27.53 -23.83 -3.28
CA GLU A 311 -28.66 -24.48 -3.99
C GLU A 311 -29.44 -23.49 -4.87
N LYS A 312 -29.72 -22.31 -4.35
CA LYS A 312 -30.44 -21.26 -5.08
C LYS A 312 -29.68 -20.74 -6.28
N ASN A 313 -28.35 -20.74 -6.24
CA ASN A 313 -27.49 -20.08 -7.23
C ASN A 313 -26.50 -21.03 -7.90
N LYS A 314 -26.72 -22.33 -7.84
CA LYS A 314 -25.79 -23.34 -8.38
C LYS A 314 -25.47 -23.17 -9.86
N GLU A 315 -26.37 -22.56 -10.62
CA GLU A 315 -26.17 -22.27 -12.06
C GLU A 315 -25.49 -20.89 -12.30
N ASP A 316 -25.32 -20.05 -11.26
CA ASP A 316 -24.59 -18.79 -11.38
C ASP A 316 -23.16 -18.94 -10.85
N GLU A 317 -22.23 -19.28 -11.76
CA GLU A 317 -20.81 -19.47 -11.45
C GLU A 317 -20.22 -18.30 -10.66
N ARG A 318 -20.69 -17.07 -10.87
CA ARG A 318 -20.17 -15.89 -10.15
C ARG A 318 -20.54 -15.91 -8.69
N VAL A 319 -21.78 -16.31 -8.35
CA VAL A 319 -22.21 -16.42 -6.96
C VAL A 319 -21.49 -17.58 -6.28
N VAL A 320 -21.38 -18.72 -6.95
CA VAL A 320 -20.62 -19.87 -6.45
C VAL A 320 -19.15 -19.47 -6.18
N LEU A 321 -18.52 -18.77 -7.12
CA LEU A 321 -17.14 -18.26 -6.96
C LEU A 321 -17.01 -17.29 -5.78
N ASP A 322 -17.97 -16.39 -5.56
CA ASP A 322 -17.91 -15.43 -4.47
C ASP A 322 -18.14 -16.08 -3.09
N ILE A 323 -18.99 -17.11 -3.00
CA ILE A 323 -19.13 -17.94 -1.78
C ILE A 323 -17.81 -18.68 -1.51
N THR A 324 -17.23 -19.29 -2.55
CA THR A 324 -15.94 -20.00 -2.45
C THR A 324 -14.80 -19.06 -2.04
N ARG A 325 -14.79 -17.81 -2.51
CA ARG A 325 -13.87 -16.78 -2.04
C ARG A 325 -14.06 -16.44 -0.56
N GLY A 326 -15.31 -16.37 -0.11
CA GLY A 326 -15.63 -16.20 1.31
C GLY A 326 -15.07 -17.34 2.17
N TYR A 327 -15.18 -18.57 1.67
CA TYR A 327 -14.60 -19.76 2.30
C TYR A 327 -13.07 -19.69 2.38
N VAL A 328 -12.39 -19.32 1.30
CA VAL A 328 -10.90 -19.22 1.26
C VAL A 328 -10.36 -18.25 2.30
N VAL A 329 -11.08 -17.16 2.59
CA VAL A 329 -10.66 -16.16 3.60
C VAL A 329 -11.29 -16.40 4.98
N SER A 330 -12.01 -17.49 5.19
CA SER A 330 -12.61 -17.88 6.46
C SER A 330 -11.64 -18.74 7.27
N ASP A 331 -11.58 -18.52 8.59
CA ASP A 331 -10.84 -19.36 9.53
C ASP A 331 -11.56 -20.68 9.84
N LYS A 332 -12.82 -20.86 9.36
CA LYS A 332 -13.71 -21.99 9.65
C LYS A 332 -13.88 -22.94 8.45
N GLN A 333 -12.79 -23.21 7.76
CA GLN A 333 -12.80 -23.96 6.52
C GLN A 333 -13.31 -25.40 6.68
N GLU A 334 -12.97 -26.10 7.76
CA GLU A 334 -13.34 -27.50 7.95
C GLU A 334 -14.84 -27.73 7.91
N ARG A 335 -15.62 -26.87 8.59
CA ARG A 335 -17.09 -27.01 8.64
C ARG A 335 -17.73 -26.85 7.27
N PHE A 336 -17.24 -25.91 6.46
CA PHE A 336 -17.86 -25.57 5.17
C PHE A 336 -17.26 -26.34 3.99
N LYS A 337 -16.16 -27.06 4.21
CA LYS A 337 -15.52 -27.89 3.16
C LYS A 337 -16.49 -28.80 2.42
N PRO A 338 -17.42 -29.55 3.08
CA PRO A 338 -18.36 -30.40 2.37
C PRO A 338 -19.25 -29.68 1.37
N LEU A 339 -19.62 -28.42 1.66
CA LEU A 339 -20.40 -27.60 0.73
C LEU A 339 -19.53 -27.15 -0.46
N ILE A 340 -18.30 -26.78 -0.21
CA ILE A 340 -17.36 -26.40 -1.29
C ILE A 340 -17.11 -27.60 -2.21
N ASP A 341 -16.85 -28.77 -1.66
CA ASP A 341 -16.62 -30.01 -2.43
C ASP A 341 -17.87 -30.41 -3.26
N LYS A 342 -19.08 -30.09 -2.76
CA LYS A 342 -20.36 -30.39 -3.45
C LYS A 342 -20.68 -29.43 -4.59
N TYR A 343 -20.40 -28.12 -4.41
CA TYR A 343 -20.89 -27.07 -5.32
C TYR A 343 -19.79 -26.38 -6.15
N SER A 344 -18.51 -26.54 -5.78
CA SER A 344 -17.40 -25.90 -6.46
C SER A 344 -16.49 -26.95 -7.10
N ASN A 345 -16.10 -26.71 -8.36
CA ASN A 345 -15.10 -27.53 -9.03
C ASN A 345 -13.70 -26.96 -8.80
N GLU A 346 -12.67 -27.70 -9.22
CA GLU A 346 -11.27 -27.32 -9.07
C GLU A 346 -10.95 -25.96 -9.72
N GLU A 347 -11.56 -25.65 -10.85
CA GLU A 347 -11.35 -24.36 -11.54
C GLU A 347 -11.87 -23.18 -10.71
N ILE A 348 -13.04 -23.32 -10.08
CA ILE A 348 -13.64 -22.31 -9.21
C ILE A 348 -12.78 -22.15 -7.94
N ILE A 349 -12.32 -23.25 -7.34
CA ILE A 349 -11.45 -23.21 -6.16
C ILE A 349 -10.14 -22.48 -6.48
N ASN A 350 -9.50 -22.82 -7.59
CA ASN A 350 -8.27 -22.16 -8.03
C ASN A 350 -8.49 -20.66 -8.30
N LYS A 351 -9.57 -20.30 -8.99
CA LYS A 351 -9.95 -18.88 -9.18
C LYS A 351 -10.19 -18.16 -7.85
N ALA A 352 -10.83 -18.83 -6.89
CA ALA A 352 -11.09 -18.25 -5.58
C ALA A 352 -9.80 -17.99 -4.80
N GLN A 353 -8.86 -18.93 -4.84
CA GLN A 353 -7.54 -18.80 -4.21
C GLN A 353 -6.72 -17.66 -4.80
N ILE A 354 -6.70 -17.52 -6.14
CA ILE A 354 -5.98 -16.45 -6.84
C ILE A 354 -6.48 -15.05 -6.43
N TYR A 355 -7.79 -14.89 -6.23
CA TYR A 355 -8.39 -13.60 -5.91
C TYR A 355 -8.87 -13.47 -4.46
N GLY A 356 -8.79 -14.55 -3.69
CA GLY A 356 -9.28 -14.62 -2.30
C GLY A 356 -8.23 -14.22 -1.27
N SER A 357 -6.96 -14.52 -1.53
CA SER A 357 -5.88 -14.16 -0.64
C SER A 357 -5.41 -12.73 -0.94
N GLU A 358 -5.53 -11.83 0.03
CA GLU A 358 -4.83 -10.54 0.01
C GLU A 358 -3.31 -10.75 -0.03
N ASP A 359 -2.85 -11.96 0.34
CA ASP A 359 -1.45 -12.39 0.40
C ASP A 359 -0.86 -12.84 -0.95
N LEU A 360 -1.63 -12.90 -2.03
CA LEU A 360 -1.06 -12.99 -3.37
C LEU A 360 -0.53 -11.61 -3.85
N ILE A 361 0.19 -10.93 -2.99
CA ILE A 361 1.31 -10.12 -3.42
C ILE A 361 2.28 -11.13 -4.02
N ILE A 362 2.14 -11.36 -5.33
CA ILE A 362 3.16 -12.03 -6.12
C ILE A 362 4.47 -11.39 -5.69
N LYS A 363 5.36 -12.15 -5.04
CA LYS A 363 6.71 -11.70 -4.67
C LYS A 363 7.40 -11.24 -5.94
N ARG A 364 7.18 -9.98 -6.31
CA ARG A 364 7.79 -9.40 -7.51
C ARG A 364 9.16 -8.92 -7.11
N PRO A 365 10.18 -9.24 -7.91
CA PRO A 365 11.44 -8.55 -7.77
C PRO A 365 11.17 -7.03 -7.79
N TRP A 366 11.72 -6.30 -6.85
CA TRP A 366 11.50 -4.86 -6.62
C TRP A 366 11.61 -3.98 -7.88
N TYR A 367 12.33 -4.44 -8.91
CA TYR A 367 12.51 -3.76 -10.20
C TYR A 367 11.34 -3.97 -11.19
N MET A 368 10.32 -4.78 -10.85
CA MET A 368 9.17 -5.07 -11.75
C MET A 368 7.87 -4.37 -11.34
N PHE A 369 7.88 -3.45 -10.36
CA PHE A 369 6.66 -2.81 -9.85
C PHE A 369 5.89 -1.96 -10.89
N TRP A 370 6.52 -1.56 -12.01
CA TRP A 370 5.86 -0.82 -13.09
C TRP A 370 5.22 -1.70 -14.18
N LYS A 371 5.50 -3.02 -14.22
CA LYS A 371 4.88 -3.92 -15.20
C LYS A 371 3.64 -4.57 -14.59
N ARG A 372 2.46 -3.96 -14.78
CA ARG A 372 1.17 -4.61 -14.55
C ARG A 372 0.94 -5.68 -15.63
N ARG A 373 1.50 -6.86 -15.44
CA ARG A 373 1.06 -8.07 -16.15
C ARG A 373 0.66 -9.08 -15.08
N TYR A 374 -0.62 -9.37 -15.02
CA TYR A 374 -1.11 -10.56 -14.34
C TYR A 374 -0.52 -11.76 -15.05
N VAL A 375 0.42 -12.45 -14.42
CA VAL A 375 0.88 -13.75 -14.88
C VAL A 375 -0.08 -14.75 -14.26
N ILE A 376 -1.01 -15.23 -15.07
CA ILE A 376 -1.79 -16.43 -14.72
C ILE A 376 -0.79 -17.58 -14.76
N PRO A 377 -0.57 -18.35 -13.66
CA PRO A 377 0.22 -19.58 -13.75
C PRO A 377 -0.48 -20.53 -14.71
N LYS A 378 0.34 -21.17 -15.56
CA LYS A 378 -0.15 -22.26 -16.42
C LYS A 378 -0.47 -23.49 -15.59
#